data_0c5679c3c5fb2cbdb6f140068ce3a346
#
_entry.id   0c5679c3c5fb2cbdb6f140068ce3a346
#
_cell.length_a   1.000
_cell.length_b   1.000
_cell.length_c   1.000
_cell.angle_alpha   90.00
_cell.angle_beta   90.00
_cell.angle_gamma   90.00
#
_symmetry.space_group_name_H-M   'P 1'
#
loop_
_entity.id
_entity.type
_entity.pdbx_description
1 polymer ?
#
loop_
_entity_poly.entity_id
_entity_poly.type
_entity_poly.pdbx_seq_one_letter_code
_entity_poly.pdbx_strand_id
1 'polypeptide(L)'
;MKTKKKKSNWIKFIVFLVIIFLVLMISSIALFINYKTNKVNKSLSYNETGELSYLVCLNKNDIIKDECISEKRSFISDMIDKIKFKLDYSLKSTDIANYNYSYEILAETIINEKGSSDKILYKDSKVIGKNSYNKDKKDTISINDDFNINFSDYNKVVTNFKNQYTVDVDVNL
;
A
#
# COMPACT_ATOMS: atom_id res chain seq x y z
N MET A 1 34.81 23.04 -76.71
CA MET A 1 35.39 22.48 -75.41
C MET A 1 34.79 23.11 -74.13
N LYS A 2 33.49 23.39 -74.05
CA LYS A 2 32.90 24.07 -72.90
C LYS A 2 31.93 23.16 -72.07
N THR A 3 31.61 21.95 -72.50
CA THR A 3 30.58 21.07 -71.86
C THR A 3 31.10 20.22 -70.67
N LYS A 4 32.37 19.88 -70.56
CA LYS A 4 32.93 19.06 -69.50
C LYS A 4 32.98 19.74 -68.10
N LYS A 5 33.20 21.06 -68.06
CA LYS A 5 33.35 21.83 -66.81
C LYS A 5 32.01 22.02 -66.08
N LYS A 6 30.87 22.08 -66.79
CA LYS A 6 29.54 22.28 -66.23
C LYS A 6 29.02 20.98 -65.54
N LYS A 7 29.37 19.82 -66.10
CA LYS A 7 28.99 18.50 -65.56
C LYS A 7 29.72 18.18 -64.23
N SER A 8 30.97 18.60 -64.08
CA SER A 8 31.77 18.40 -62.85
C SER A 8 31.23 19.23 -61.67
N ASN A 9 30.75 20.44 -61.88
CA ASN A 9 30.17 21.29 -60.83
C ASN A 9 28.82 20.75 -60.33
N TRP A 10 28.03 20.18 -61.22
CA TRP A 10 26.73 19.61 -60.90
C TRP A 10 26.87 18.33 -60.05
N ILE A 11 27.86 17.49 -60.34
CA ILE A 11 28.19 16.33 -59.55
C ILE A 11 28.63 16.74 -58.13
N LYS A 12 29.44 17.77 -57.99
CA LYS A 12 29.87 18.31 -56.67
C LYS A 12 28.69 18.82 -55.87
N PHE A 13 27.74 19.47 -56.54
CA PHE A 13 26.52 19.97 -55.91
C PHE A 13 25.64 18.81 -55.38
N ILE A 14 25.45 17.77 -56.19
CA ILE A 14 24.71 16.57 -55.76
C ILE A 14 25.38 15.90 -54.57
N VAL A 15 26.69 15.70 -54.59
CA VAL A 15 27.47 15.13 -53.48
C VAL A 15 27.29 15.97 -52.20
N PHE A 16 27.31 17.29 -52.32
CA PHE A 16 27.10 18.20 -51.20
C PHE A 16 25.71 18.06 -50.59
N LEU A 17 24.65 17.95 -51.43
CA LEU A 17 23.28 17.72 -50.97
C LEU A 17 23.12 16.37 -50.28
N VAL A 18 23.77 15.31 -50.78
CA VAL A 18 23.74 13.99 -50.15
C VAL A 18 24.40 14.02 -48.76
N ILE A 19 25.52 14.74 -48.63
CA ILE A 19 26.18 14.89 -47.34
C ILE A 19 25.29 15.62 -46.33
N ILE A 20 24.64 16.74 -46.74
CA ILE A 20 23.69 17.45 -45.88
C ILE A 20 22.54 16.54 -45.46
N PHE A 21 21.99 15.77 -46.39
CA PHE A 21 20.91 14.83 -46.06
C PHE A 21 21.34 13.76 -45.05
N LEU A 22 22.53 13.20 -45.18
CA LEU A 22 23.09 12.24 -44.23
C LEU A 22 23.27 12.85 -42.83
N VAL A 23 23.79 14.08 -42.76
CA VAL A 23 23.94 14.79 -41.48
C VAL A 23 22.60 15.02 -40.79
N LEU A 24 21.57 15.42 -41.56
CA LEU A 24 20.21 15.62 -41.03
C LEU A 24 19.59 14.30 -40.55
N MET A 25 19.80 13.19 -41.27
CA MET A 25 19.33 11.87 -40.85
C MET A 25 19.99 11.43 -39.53
N ILE A 26 21.32 11.57 -39.40
CA ILE A 26 22.04 11.21 -38.17
C ILE A 26 21.59 12.07 -36.99
N SER A 27 21.41 13.37 -37.20
CA SER A 27 20.93 14.27 -36.13
C SER A 27 19.49 13.93 -35.69
N SER A 28 18.62 13.57 -36.62
CA SER A 28 17.23 13.15 -36.32
C SER A 28 17.22 11.85 -35.48
N ILE A 29 18.08 10.89 -35.81
CA ILE A 29 18.20 9.63 -35.07
C ILE A 29 18.74 9.91 -33.65
N ALA A 30 19.78 10.77 -33.53
CA ALA A 30 20.33 11.16 -32.23
C ALA A 30 19.29 11.85 -31.33
N LEU A 31 18.48 12.76 -31.88
CA LEU A 31 17.39 13.42 -31.17
C LEU A 31 16.30 12.43 -30.74
N PHE A 32 15.95 11.48 -31.61
CA PHE A 32 14.96 10.46 -31.28
C PHE A 32 15.41 9.53 -30.18
N ILE A 33 16.68 9.10 -30.19
CA ILE A 33 17.27 8.27 -29.14
C ILE A 33 17.32 9.05 -27.81
N ASN A 34 17.73 10.32 -27.85
CA ASN A 34 17.79 11.18 -26.66
C ASN A 34 16.39 11.43 -26.07
N TYR A 35 15.38 11.64 -26.92
CA TYR A 35 14.00 11.77 -26.49
C TYR A 35 13.46 10.50 -25.84
N LYS A 36 13.79 9.32 -26.39
CA LYS A 36 13.34 8.02 -25.87
C LYS A 36 14.02 7.69 -24.54
N THR A 37 15.35 7.95 -24.42
CA THR A 37 16.08 7.72 -23.17
C THR A 37 15.66 8.66 -22.05
N ASN A 38 15.42 9.92 -22.33
CA ASN A 38 14.93 10.87 -21.32
C ASN A 38 13.51 10.57 -20.83
N LYS A 39 12.67 9.90 -21.66
CA LYS A 39 11.32 9.48 -21.25
C LYS A 39 11.31 8.25 -20.33
N VAL A 40 12.33 7.39 -20.43
CA VAL A 40 12.40 6.10 -19.70
C VAL A 40 12.95 6.26 -18.28
N ASN A 41 13.64 7.37 -17.96
CA ASN A 41 14.36 7.54 -16.70
C ASN A 41 13.69 8.49 -15.69
N LYS A 42 12.39 8.81 -15.81
CA LYS A 42 11.67 9.40 -14.69
C LYS A 42 11.27 8.29 -13.71
N SER A 43 12.19 7.95 -12.82
CA SER A 43 11.84 7.10 -11.69
C SER A 43 10.88 7.89 -10.78
N LEU A 44 9.66 7.41 -10.64
CA LEU A 44 8.75 7.91 -9.64
C LEU A 44 9.33 7.52 -8.27
N SER A 45 9.71 8.48 -7.46
CA SER A 45 10.04 8.24 -6.06
C SER A 45 8.86 8.63 -5.19
N TYR A 46 8.65 7.88 -4.13
CA TYR A 46 7.58 8.12 -3.17
C TYR A 46 8.09 7.94 -1.75
N ASN A 47 7.43 8.62 -0.84
CA ASN A 47 7.59 8.44 0.59
C ASN A 47 6.24 8.05 1.18
N GLU A 48 6.22 7.01 2.00
CA GLU A 48 5.01 6.52 2.65
C GLU A 48 5.17 6.48 4.16
N THR A 49 4.09 6.76 4.86
CA THR A 49 3.97 6.64 6.31
C THR A 49 2.64 5.99 6.63
N GLY A 50 2.63 5.02 7.53
CA GLY A 50 1.43 4.35 7.98
C GLY A 50 1.49 4.11 9.49
N GLU A 51 0.38 4.36 10.17
CA GLU A 51 0.21 4.10 11.59
C GLU A 51 -1.15 3.45 11.82
N LEU A 52 -1.14 2.36 12.58
CA LEU A 52 -2.34 1.73 13.10
C LEU A 52 -2.34 1.88 14.62
N SER A 53 -3.21 2.72 15.14
CA SER A 53 -3.42 2.92 16.56
C SER A 53 -4.70 2.23 17.03
N TYR A 54 -4.79 1.94 18.34
CA TYR A 54 -5.98 1.32 18.90
C TYR A 54 -6.33 1.83 20.28
N LEU A 55 -7.61 1.74 20.62
CA LEU A 55 -8.17 2.00 21.93
C LEU A 55 -8.98 0.79 22.39
N VAL A 56 -8.72 0.32 23.61
CA VAL A 56 -9.54 -0.71 24.26
C VAL A 56 -10.63 -0.03 25.05
N CYS A 57 -11.88 -0.24 24.70
CA CYS A 57 -13.03 0.30 25.42
C CYS A 57 -13.61 -0.78 26.33
N LEU A 58 -13.87 -0.40 27.57
CA LEU A 58 -14.28 -1.31 28.62
C LEU A 58 -15.79 -1.26 28.86
N ASN A 59 -16.34 -2.38 29.27
CA ASN A 59 -17.67 -2.43 29.86
C ASN A 59 -17.73 -1.51 31.08
N LYS A 60 -18.88 -0.91 31.32
CA LYS A 60 -19.10 -0.05 32.48
C LYS A 60 -18.74 -0.82 33.77
N ASN A 61 -17.79 -0.29 34.52
CA ASN A 61 -17.31 -0.90 35.78
C ASN A 61 -16.98 0.20 36.77
N ASP A 62 -16.84 -0.17 38.05
CA ASP A 62 -16.57 0.77 39.14
C ASP A 62 -15.06 0.95 39.43
N ILE A 63 -14.20 0.20 38.74
CA ILE A 63 -12.75 0.16 39.05
C ILE A 63 -12.01 1.14 38.13
N ILE A 64 -12.32 1.11 36.83
CA ILE A 64 -11.66 1.92 35.81
C ILE A 64 -12.67 2.92 35.27
N LYS A 65 -12.40 4.20 35.52
CA LYS A 65 -13.34 5.28 35.14
C LYS A 65 -13.25 5.67 33.67
N ASP A 66 -12.11 5.40 33.03
CA ASP A 66 -11.90 5.73 31.63
C ASP A 66 -12.65 4.72 30.76
N GLU A 67 -13.51 5.21 29.88
CA GLU A 67 -14.30 4.38 28.98
C GLU A 67 -13.42 3.65 27.93
N CYS A 68 -12.37 4.31 27.43
CA CYS A 68 -11.43 3.73 26.47
C CYS A 68 -10.00 4.10 26.84
N ILE A 69 -9.08 3.14 26.71
CA ILE A 69 -7.69 3.26 27.13
C ILE A 69 -6.78 2.92 25.95
N SER A 70 -5.76 3.77 25.71
CA SER A 70 -4.78 3.63 24.61
C SER A 70 -3.50 2.89 25.01
N GLU A 71 -3.33 2.57 26.29
CA GLU A 71 -2.08 2.00 26.79
C GLU A 71 -1.98 0.50 26.53
N LYS A 72 -0.74 0.05 26.30
CA LYS A 72 -0.38 -1.38 26.21
C LYS A 72 -0.46 -2.02 27.60
N ARG A 73 -1.66 -2.35 28.03
CA ARG A 73 -1.92 -3.06 29.29
C ARG A 73 -2.54 -4.43 29.00
N SER A 74 -2.38 -5.34 29.94
CA SER A 74 -3.16 -6.58 29.95
C SER A 74 -4.54 -6.28 30.52
N PHE A 75 -5.58 -6.72 29.82
CA PHE A 75 -6.97 -6.58 30.24
C PHE A 75 -7.59 -7.95 30.49
N ILE A 76 -8.50 -8.02 31.43
CA ILE A 76 -9.35 -9.20 31.60
C ILE A 76 -10.39 -9.18 30.47
N SER A 77 -10.49 -10.26 29.70
CA SER A 77 -11.33 -10.34 28.51
C SER A 77 -12.80 -9.93 28.76
N ASP A 78 -13.33 -10.30 29.94
CA ASP A 78 -14.72 -10.01 30.30
C ASP A 78 -14.98 -8.50 30.56
N MET A 79 -13.93 -7.72 30.76
CA MET A 79 -14.04 -6.27 30.91
C MET A 79 -14.05 -5.53 29.58
N ILE A 80 -13.69 -6.16 28.48
CA ILE A 80 -13.59 -5.50 27.18
C ILE A 80 -14.95 -5.52 26.48
N ASP A 81 -15.44 -4.34 26.10
CA ASP A 81 -16.62 -4.15 25.24
C ASP A 81 -16.21 -4.23 23.76
N LYS A 82 -15.33 -3.32 23.35
CA LYS A 82 -14.88 -3.20 21.96
C LYS A 82 -13.47 -2.68 21.86
N ILE A 83 -12.82 -2.94 20.74
CA ILE A 83 -11.54 -2.35 20.35
C ILE A 83 -11.77 -1.44 19.16
N LYS A 84 -11.39 -0.17 19.30
CA LYS A 84 -11.43 0.82 18.21
C LYS A 84 -10.04 0.90 17.60
N PHE A 85 -9.95 0.80 16.29
CA PHE A 85 -8.72 0.98 15.52
C PHE A 85 -8.82 2.20 14.64
N LYS A 86 -7.71 2.89 14.49
CA LYS A 86 -7.57 4.01 13.57
C LYS A 86 -6.39 3.76 12.65
N LEU A 87 -6.66 3.75 11.34
CA LEU A 87 -5.66 3.67 10.29
C LEU A 87 -5.39 5.07 9.76
N ASP A 88 -4.19 5.58 9.98
CA ASP A 88 -3.66 6.78 9.34
C ASP A 88 -2.57 6.36 8.36
N TYR A 89 -2.78 6.61 7.07
CA TYR A 89 -1.80 6.32 6.02
C TYR A 89 -1.64 7.50 5.08
N SER A 90 -0.42 7.82 4.73
CA SER A 90 -0.08 8.87 3.77
C SER A 90 1.01 8.39 2.82
N LEU A 91 0.79 8.63 1.53
CA LEU A 91 1.78 8.44 0.48
C LEU A 91 1.94 9.76 -0.26
N LYS A 92 3.19 10.21 -0.41
CA LYS A 92 3.55 11.39 -1.17
C LYS A 92 4.55 11.02 -2.24
N SER A 93 4.22 11.32 -3.50
CA SER A 93 5.11 11.09 -4.64
C SER A 93 5.77 12.39 -5.13
N THR A 94 6.87 12.25 -5.86
CA THR A 94 7.57 13.38 -6.49
C THR A 94 6.86 13.95 -7.70
N ASP A 95 5.98 13.17 -8.33
CA ASP A 95 5.23 13.56 -9.52
C ASP A 95 3.73 13.26 -9.33
N ILE A 96 2.92 14.03 -10.05
CA ILE A 96 1.48 13.79 -10.13
C ILE A 96 1.23 12.52 -10.94
N ALA A 97 0.49 11.58 -10.37
CA ALA A 97 0.16 10.32 -10.99
C ALA A 97 -1.31 9.92 -10.75
N ASN A 98 -1.75 8.90 -11.46
CA ASN A 98 -3.02 8.24 -11.19
C ASN A 98 -2.73 7.06 -10.27
N TYR A 99 -3.50 6.96 -9.19
CA TYR A 99 -3.38 5.90 -8.20
C TYR A 99 -4.63 5.04 -8.16
N ASN A 100 -4.41 3.74 -8.15
CA ASN A 100 -5.42 2.74 -7.84
C ASN A 100 -4.90 1.92 -6.66
N TYR A 101 -5.54 2.03 -5.50
CA TYR A 101 -5.08 1.38 -4.29
C TYR A 101 -6.26 0.84 -3.49
N SER A 102 -6.01 -0.23 -2.77
CA SER A 102 -6.96 -0.86 -1.87
C SER A 102 -6.25 -1.35 -0.62
N TYR A 103 -6.98 -1.45 0.47
CA TYR A 103 -6.51 -2.10 1.68
C TYR A 103 -7.58 -3.01 2.25
N GLU A 104 -7.15 -3.96 3.05
CA GLU A 104 -7.98 -4.88 3.80
C GLU A 104 -7.36 -5.07 5.18
N ILE A 105 -8.18 -4.99 6.24
CA ILE A 105 -7.77 -5.22 7.62
C ILE A 105 -8.45 -6.48 8.10
N LEU A 106 -7.65 -7.42 8.60
CA LEU A 106 -8.10 -8.71 9.12
C LEU A 106 -7.95 -8.72 10.64
N ALA A 107 -9.00 -9.16 11.32
CA ALA A 107 -8.90 -9.60 12.71
C ALA A 107 -8.76 -11.12 12.72
N GLU A 108 -7.71 -11.61 13.37
CA GLU A 108 -7.46 -13.05 13.53
C GLU A 108 -7.72 -13.49 14.97
N THR A 109 -8.53 -14.53 15.14
CA THR A 109 -8.70 -15.22 16.42
C THR A 109 -7.85 -16.47 16.40
N ILE A 110 -6.92 -16.59 17.34
CA ILE A 110 -6.02 -17.74 17.45
C ILE A 110 -6.22 -18.36 18.83
N ILE A 111 -6.55 -19.66 18.85
CA ILE A 111 -6.66 -20.45 20.07
C ILE A 111 -5.49 -21.43 20.11
N ASN A 112 -4.66 -21.31 21.14
CA ASN A 112 -3.50 -22.16 21.34
C ASN A 112 -3.75 -23.20 22.43
N GLU A 113 -2.99 -24.30 22.40
CA GLU A 113 -2.91 -25.20 23.53
C GLU A 113 -2.32 -24.45 24.73
N LYS A 114 -2.88 -24.66 25.91
CA LYS A 114 -2.44 -23.99 27.15
C LYS A 114 -0.94 -24.21 27.40
N GLY A 115 -0.23 -23.10 27.58
CA GLY A 115 1.22 -23.11 27.82
C GLY A 115 2.08 -23.32 26.57
N SER A 116 1.49 -23.30 25.37
CA SER A 116 2.21 -23.41 24.10
C SER A 116 1.75 -22.34 23.11
N SER A 117 2.63 -21.39 22.77
CA SER A 117 2.37 -20.38 21.74
C SER A 117 2.38 -20.95 20.31
N ASP A 118 3.02 -22.09 20.12
CA ASP A 118 3.31 -22.63 18.77
C ASP A 118 2.29 -23.68 18.32
N LYS A 119 1.48 -24.21 19.24
CA LYS A 119 0.47 -25.22 18.94
C LYS A 119 -0.91 -24.58 18.79
N ILE A 120 -1.21 -24.17 17.57
CA ILE A 120 -2.51 -23.58 17.22
C ILE A 120 -3.55 -24.69 17.11
N LEU A 121 -4.62 -24.61 17.91
CA LEU A 121 -5.77 -25.50 17.89
C LEU A 121 -6.88 -24.99 16.98
N TYR A 122 -7.02 -23.69 16.87
CA TYR A 122 -8.03 -23.04 16.01
C TYR A 122 -7.53 -21.69 15.54
N LYS A 123 -7.83 -21.36 14.30
CA LYS A 123 -7.57 -20.05 13.71
C LYS A 123 -8.74 -19.66 12.83
N ASP A 124 -9.25 -18.45 13.01
CA ASP A 124 -10.26 -17.82 12.17
C ASP A 124 -9.85 -16.39 11.82
N SER A 125 -10.21 -15.93 10.63
CA SER A 125 -9.89 -14.59 10.13
C SER A 125 -11.14 -13.91 9.61
N LYS A 126 -11.42 -12.72 10.10
CA LYS A 126 -12.56 -11.91 9.68
C LYS A 126 -12.10 -10.56 9.14
N VAL A 127 -12.59 -10.18 7.97
CA VAL A 127 -12.38 -8.83 7.43
C VAL A 127 -13.15 -7.84 8.28
N ILE A 128 -12.45 -6.88 8.91
CA ILE A 128 -13.05 -5.83 9.74
C ILE A 128 -13.08 -4.47 9.03
N GLY A 129 -12.23 -4.29 8.03
CA GLY A 129 -12.18 -3.09 7.21
C GLY A 129 -11.67 -3.40 5.82
N LYS A 130 -12.32 -2.82 4.81
CA LYS A 130 -11.88 -2.94 3.42
C LYS A 130 -12.35 -1.72 2.64
N ASN A 131 -11.43 -1.14 1.88
CA ASN A 131 -11.80 -0.05 0.98
C ASN A 131 -10.90 -0.03 -0.27
N SER A 132 -11.39 0.62 -1.34
CA SER A 132 -10.65 0.80 -2.57
C SER A 132 -10.87 2.21 -3.10
N TYR A 133 -9.81 2.81 -3.64
CA TYR A 133 -9.82 4.18 -4.09
C TYR A 133 -9.15 4.34 -5.44
N ASN A 134 -9.75 5.20 -6.27
CA ASN A 134 -9.15 5.71 -7.49
C ASN A 134 -8.92 7.21 -7.33
N LYS A 135 -7.69 7.65 -7.49
CA LYS A 135 -7.31 9.06 -7.44
C LYS A 135 -6.52 9.44 -8.70
N ASP A 136 -7.09 10.37 -9.44
CA ASP A 136 -6.47 10.88 -10.67
C ASP A 136 -5.69 12.16 -10.37
N LYS A 137 -4.52 12.28 -11.00
CA LYS A 137 -3.69 13.49 -11.01
C LYS A 137 -3.42 14.04 -9.59
N LYS A 138 -2.94 13.18 -8.70
CA LYS A 138 -2.52 13.54 -7.35
C LYS A 138 -1.05 13.22 -7.13
N ASP A 139 -0.42 13.98 -6.24
CA ASP A 139 0.91 13.72 -5.71
C ASP A 139 0.85 13.15 -4.27
N THR A 140 -0.31 13.21 -3.66
CA THR A 140 -0.52 12.77 -2.28
C THR A 140 -1.80 11.95 -2.15
N ILE A 141 -1.69 10.82 -1.43
CA ILE A 141 -2.81 10.00 -0.96
C ILE A 141 -2.82 10.08 0.55
N SER A 142 -4.01 10.23 1.12
CA SER A 142 -4.23 10.14 2.57
C SER A 142 -5.45 9.27 2.85
N ILE A 143 -5.28 8.32 3.77
CA ILE A 143 -6.33 7.46 4.32
C ILE A 143 -6.41 7.76 5.81
N ASN A 144 -7.62 7.96 6.30
CA ASN A 144 -7.91 8.12 7.71
C ASN A 144 -9.24 7.42 7.96
N ASP A 145 -9.16 6.16 8.39
CA ASP A 145 -10.33 5.31 8.55
C ASP A 145 -10.35 4.69 9.95
N ASP A 146 -11.55 4.59 10.51
CA ASP A 146 -11.81 4.04 11.84
C ASP A 146 -12.55 2.70 11.71
N PHE A 147 -12.14 1.73 12.53
CA PHE A 147 -12.73 0.38 12.59
C PHE A 147 -13.04 0.00 14.03
N ASN A 148 -14.05 -0.83 14.21
CA ASN A 148 -14.41 -1.33 15.52
C ASN A 148 -14.51 -2.86 15.50
N ILE A 149 -13.95 -3.49 16.52
CA ILE A 149 -14.14 -4.89 16.83
C ILE A 149 -15.03 -4.98 18.07
N ASN A 150 -16.17 -5.64 17.96
CA ASN A 150 -16.98 -6.01 19.10
C ASN A 150 -16.35 -7.25 19.77
N PHE A 151 -15.76 -7.08 20.94
CA PHE A 151 -14.98 -8.12 21.57
C PHE A 151 -15.86 -9.30 22.05
N SER A 152 -17.13 -9.06 22.35
CA SER A 152 -18.06 -10.10 22.76
C SER A 152 -18.27 -11.18 21.69
N ASP A 153 -18.14 -10.86 20.41
CA ASP A 153 -18.31 -11.82 19.33
C ASP A 153 -17.15 -12.83 19.31
N TYR A 154 -15.95 -12.37 19.61
CA TYR A 154 -14.76 -13.23 19.69
C TYR A 154 -14.77 -14.07 20.96
N ASN A 155 -15.18 -13.50 22.10
CA ASN A 155 -15.37 -14.27 23.34
C ASN A 155 -16.36 -15.42 23.19
N LYS A 156 -17.43 -15.24 22.42
CA LYS A 156 -18.38 -16.32 22.11
C LYS A 156 -17.71 -17.48 21.36
N VAL A 157 -16.87 -17.19 20.38
CA VAL A 157 -16.13 -18.22 19.61
C VAL A 157 -15.25 -19.03 20.57
N VAL A 158 -14.48 -18.34 21.43
CA VAL A 158 -13.61 -18.99 22.42
C VAL A 158 -14.39 -19.84 23.41
N THR A 159 -15.48 -19.30 23.95
CA THR A 159 -16.34 -20.01 24.90
C THR A 159 -16.96 -21.24 24.26
N ASN A 160 -17.46 -21.14 23.05
CA ASN A 160 -18.02 -22.27 22.30
C ASN A 160 -16.95 -23.35 22.07
N PHE A 161 -15.74 -22.95 21.69
CA PHE A 161 -14.63 -23.88 21.49
C PHE A 161 -14.28 -24.62 22.79
N LYS A 162 -14.11 -23.89 23.90
CA LYS A 162 -13.86 -24.50 25.22
C LYS A 162 -14.94 -25.49 25.63
N ASN A 163 -16.19 -25.13 25.46
CA ASN A 163 -17.33 -26.00 25.84
C ASN A 163 -17.43 -27.24 24.95
N GLN A 164 -17.16 -27.10 23.65
CA GLN A 164 -17.27 -28.21 22.69
C GLN A 164 -16.15 -29.25 22.89
N TYR A 165 -14.95 -28.80 23.17
CA TYR A 165 -13.78 -29.69 23.21
C TYR A 165 -13.29 -29.98 24.64
N THR A 166 -13.90 -29.37 25.66
CA THR A 166 -13.53 -29.54 27.08
C THR A 166 -12.04 -29.34 27.35
N VAL A 167 -11.45 -28.36 26.65
CA VAL A 167 -10.00 -28.06 26.73
C VAL A 167 -9.75 -26.74 27.45
N ASP A 168 -8.62 -26.69 28.15
CA ASP A 168 -8.08 -25.47 28.71
C ASP A 168 -7.11 -24.85 27.69
N VAL A 169 -7.37 -23.63 27.25
CA VAL A 169 -6.65 -23.02 26.15
C VAL A 169 -6.28 -21.57 26.45
N ASP A 170 -5.19 -21.13 25.85
CA ASP A 170 -4.80 -19.72 25.78
C ASP A 170 -5.32 -19.08 24.48
N VAL A 171 -5.71 -17.83 24.53
CA VAL A 171 -6.31 -17.10 23.41
C VAL A 171 -5.53 -15.84 23.14
N ASN A 172 -5.22 -15.63 21.87
CA ASN A 172 -4.64 -14.40 21.35
C ASN A 172 -5.59 -13.79 20.29
N LEU A 173 -5.75 -12.50 20.35
CA LEU A 173 -6.50 -11.68 19.42
C LEU A 173 -5.60 -10.61 18.84
#